data_fd26276ceb9e7801752f553dbd01efb3
#
_entry.id   fd26276ceb9e7801752f553dbd01efb3
#
_cell.length_a   1.000
_cell.length_b   1.000
_cell.length_c   1.000
_cell.angle_alpha   90.00
_cell.angle_beta   90.00
_cell.angle_gamma   90.00
#
_symmetry.space_group_name_H-M   'P 1'
#
loop_
_entity.id
_entity.type
_entity.pdbx_description
1 polymer ?
#
loop_
_entity_poly.entity_id
_entity_poly.type
_entity_poly.pdbx_seq_one_letter_code
_entity_poly.pdbx_strand_id
1 'polypeptide(L)'
;MTRVTDSNSADGVGRPVRRSDARRNRELLIEAAHEVFTEQGLEAPLDVIARRAGVGNATLYRHFPSRAVLVDAVFHGLLTDTMAVGEQARAVEDAWAGLTGYLESVFAGLAADRGTNDLMTTHLEGVDTLQSVHAHNRETIELLLRRGRDQGTVRADVTTEDVLFALAALGRAVPSLAAAAAPDAWRRPLALLLD
;
A
#
# COMPACT_ATOMS: atom_id res chain seq x y z
N MET A 1 -71.54 21.59 6.37
CA MET A 1 -70.43 22.24 5.63
C MET A 1 -69.16 22.11 6.50
N THR A 2 -68.39 21.07 6.28
CA THR A 2 -67.16 20.83 7.05
C THR A 2 -66.03 20.61 6.04
N ARG A 3 -65.07 21.52 6.03
CA ARG A 3 -63.93 21.53 5.10
C ARG A 3 -62.83 20.62 5.65
N VAL A 4 -62.49 19.57 4.92
CA VAL A 4 -61.35 18.72 5.18
C VAL A 4 -60.10 19.40 4.63
N THR A 5 -59.10 19.60 5.48
CA THR A 5 -57.77 20.08 5.09
C THR A 5 -56.87 18.86 4.87
N ASP A 6 -56.48 18.63 3.61
CA ASP A 6 -55.46 17.67 3.24
C ASP A 6 -54.09 18.15 3.70
N SER A 7 -53.47 17.40 4.58
CA SER A 7 -52.06 17.54 4.95
C SER A 7 -51.23 16.75 3.97
N ASN A 8 -50.58 17.38 3.03
CA ASN A 8 -49.63 16.80 2.11
C ASN A 8 -48.30 16.52 2.84
N SER A 9 -48.05 15.25 3.14
CA SER A 9 -46.78 14.79 3.68
C SER A 9 -45.79 14.53 2.52
N ALA A 10 -44.98 15.54 2.21
CA ALA A 10 -43.86 15.42 1.32
C ALA A 10 -42.55 15.28 2.13
N ASP A 11 -42.22 14.10 2.56
CA ASP A 11 -40.87 13.80 3.11
C ASP A 11 -40.49 12.35 2.82
N GLY A 12 -39.54 12.12 1.92
CA GLY A 12 -39.05 10.77 1.72
C GLY A 12 -38.17 10.47 0.52
N VAL A 13 -37.82 11.43 -0.35
CA VAL A 13 -37.12 11.10 -1.62
C VAL A 13 -35.61 11.49 -1.64
N GLY A 14 -35.10 12.18 -0.62
CA GLY A 14 -33.74 12.74 -0.65
C GLY A 14 -32.59 11.86 -0.16
N ARG A 15 -32.83 10.69 0.42
CA ARG A 15 -31.80 9.89 1.11
C ARG A 15 -30.99 8.90 0.25
N PRO A 16 -31.53 8.18 -0.74
CA PRO A 16 -30.76 7.20 -1.53
C PRO A 16 -29.77 7.82 -2.49
N VAL A 17 -30.14 8.90 -3.17
CA VAL A 17 -29.30 9.59 -4.20
C VAL A 17 -28.04 10.19 -3.56
N ARG A 18 -28.16 10.89 -2.43
CA ARG A 18 -27.02 11.50 -1.73
C ARG A 18 -25.97 10.47 -1.23
N ARG A 19 -26.40 9.25 -0.85
CA ARG A 19 -25.48 8.18 -0.43
C ARG A 19 -24.76 7.57 -1.63
N SER A 20 -25.45 7.41 -2.76
CA SER A 20 -24.88 6.95 -4.01
C SER A 20 -23.80 7.91 -4.53
N ASP A 21 -24.10 9.23 -4.54
CA ASP A 21 -23.18 10.25 -4.99
C ASP A 21 -21.94 10.36 -4.08
N ALA A 22 -22.13 10.24 -2.75
CA ALA A 22 -21.01 10.24 -1.81
C ALA A 22 -20.07 9.05 -2.02
N ARG A 23 -20.63 7.84 -2.24
CA ARG A 23 -19.83 6.65 -2.53
C ARG A 23 -19.08 6.81 -3.85
N ARG A 24 -19.75 7.26 -4.91
CA ARG A 24 -19.13 7.51 -6.21
C ARG A 24 -17.99 8.53 -6.12
N ASN A 25 -18.20 9.65 -5.41
CA ASN A 25 -17.16 10.66 -5.23
C ASN A 25 -15.96 10.09 -4.45
N ARG A 26 -16.18 9.22 -3.47
CA ARG A 26 -15.10 8.54 -2.75
C ARG A 26 -14.28 7.63 -3.67
N GLU A 27 -14.94 6.84 -4.52
CA GLU A 27 -14.30 5.96 -5.50
C GLU A 27 -13.48 6.76 -6.52
N LEU A 28 -14.03 7.84 -7.08
CA LEU A 28 -13.31 8.75 -7.98
C LEU A 28 -12.07 9.39 -7.34
N LEU A 29 -12.17 9.76 -6.06
CA LEU A 29 -11.03 10.31 -5.33
C LEU A 29 -9.93 9.28 -5.10
N ILE A 30 -10.26 8.03 -4.80
CA ILE A 30 -9.29 6.94 -4.63
C ILE A 30 -8.58 6.66 -5.96
N GLU A 31 -9.33 6.53 -7.06
CA GLU A 31 -8.78 6.29 -8.38
C GLU A 31 -7.83 7.44 -8.82
N ALA A 32 -8.29 8.68 -8.73
CA ALA A 32 -7.47 9.84 -9.04
C ALA A 32 -6.23 9.97 -8.13
N ALA A 33 -6.37 9.61 -6.84
CA ALA A 33 -5.25 9.64 -5.91
C ALA A 33 -4.21 8.58 -6.27
N HIS A 34 -4.62 7.36 -6.62
CA HIS A 34 -3.70 6.31 -7.07
C HIS A 34 -2.89 6.78 -8.30
N GLU A 35 -3.56 7.31 -9.32
CA GLU A 35 -2.88 7.84 -10.51
C GLU A 35 -1.87 8.95 -10.17
N VAL A 36 -2.29 9.94 -9.36
CA VAL A 36 -1.43 11.07 -8.98
C VAL A 36 -0.26 10.61 -8.14
N PHE A 37 -0.45 9.69 -7.21
CA PHE A 37 0.64 9.15 -6.38
C PHE A 37 1.63 8.32 -7.22
N THR A 38 1.16 7.58 -8.20
CA THR A 38 2.01 6.85 -9.15
C THR A 38 2.85 7.81 -10.01
N GLU A 39 2.25 8.90 -10.50
CA GLU A 39 2.93 9.88 -11.37
C GLU A 39 3.88 10.80 -10.60
N GLN A 40 3.45 11.31 -9.43
CA GLN A 40 4.08 12.45 -8.75
C GLN A 40 4.64 12.09 -7.35
N GLY A 41 4.36 10.87 -6.86
CA GLY A 41 4.73 10.43 -5.51
C GLY A 41 3.72 10.84 -4.44
N LEU A 42 3.91 10.34 -3.22
CA LEU A 42 2.96 10.52 -2.10
C LEU A 42 2.84 11.97 -1.61
N GLU A 43 3.82 12.83 -1.91
CA GLU A 43 3.82 14.25 -1.51
C GLU A 43 3.04 15.14 -2.48
N ALA A 44 2.46 14.57 -3.56
CA ALA A 44 1.65 15.34 -4.52
C ALA A 44 0.55 16.16 -3.80
N PRO A 45 0.30 17.41 -4.22
CA PRO A 45 -0.71 18.26 -3.60
C PRO A 45 -2.12 17.66 -3.72
N LEU A 46 -2.90 17.68 -2.63
CA LEU A 46 -4.25 17.08 -2.60
C LEU A 46 -5.25 17.81 -3.52
N ASP A 47 -5.02 19.08 -3.82
CA ASP A 47 -5.84 19.83 -4.80
C ASP A 47 -5.68 19.31 -6.24
N VAL A 48 -4.51 18.76 -6.58
CA VAL A 48 -4.29 18.06 -7.86
C VAL A 48 -5.20 16.84 -7.95
N ILE A 49 -5.29 16.08 -6.86
CA ILE A 49 -6.15 14.89 -6.76
C ILE A 49 -7.63 15.28 -6.89
N ALA A 50 -8.08 16.29 -6.13
CA ALA A 50 -9.46 16.75 -6.19
C ALA A 50 -9.85 17.20 -7.61
N ARG A 51 -8.95 17.95 -8.27
CA ARG A 51 -9.13 18.41 -9.67
C ARG A 51 -9.20 17.25 -10.64
N ARG A 52 -8.33 16.25 -10.51
CA ARG A 52 -8.33 15.04 -11.37
C ARG A 52 -9.61 14.23 -11.17
N ALA A 53 -10.09 14.10 -9.94
CA ALA A 53 -11.35 13.43 -9.61
C ALA A 53 -12.62 14.23 -10.05
N GLY A 54 -12.48 15.47 -10.51
CA GLY A 54 -13.60 16.33 -10.86
C GLY A 54 -14.46 16.79 -9.68
N VAL A 55 -13.88 16.86 -8.47
CA VAL A 55 -14.56 17.30 -7.25
C VAL A 55 -13.88 18.50 -6.60
N GLY A 56 -14.60 19.23 -5.76
CA GLY A 56 -14.01 20.33 -4.99
C GLY A 56 -13.19 19.84 -3.80
N ASN A 57 -12.18 20.64 -3.39
CA ASN A 57 -11.32 20.35 -2.23
C ASN A 57 -12.14 20.08 -0.95
N ALA A 58 -13.23 20.83 -0.71
CA ALA A 58 -14.10 20.60 0.43
C ALA A 58 -14.73 19.19 0.43
N THR A 59 -14.99 18.63 -0.76
CA THR A 59 -15.49 17.25 -0.91
C THR A 59 -14.39 16.25 -0.58
N LEU A 60 -13.16 16.49 -1.04
CA LEU A 60 -12.00 15.66 -0.71
C LEU A 60 -11.80 15.59 0.80
N TYR A 61 -11.66 16.74 1.47
CA TYR A 61 -11.44 16.78 2.92
C TYR A 61 -12.58 16.21 3.75
N ARG A 62 -13.82 16.24 3.24
CA ARG A 62 -14.95 15.57 3.89
C ARG A 62 -14.84 14.04 3.84
N HIS A 63 -14.30 13.46 2.77
CA HIS A 63 -14.10 12.02 2.62
C HIS A 63 -12.79 11.54 3.25
N PHE A 64 -11.76 12.35 3.17
CA PHE A 64 -10.39 12.05 3.60
C PHE A 64 -9.84 13.24 4.39
N PRO A 65 -10.04 13.25 5.73
CA PRO A 65 -9.65 14.38 6.59
C PRO A 65 -8.15 14.67 6.59
N SER A 66 -7.32 13.68 6.25
CA SER A 66 -5.87 13.83 6.16
C SER A 66 -5.30 13.07 4.96
N ARG A 67 -4.06 13.40 4.58
CA ARG A 67 -3.31 12.65 3.57
C ARG A 67 -3.17 11.17 3.95
N ALA A 68 -2.86 10.88 5.21
CA ALA A 68 -2.69 9.52 5.70
C ALA A 68 -3.95 8.67 5.49
N VAL A 69 -5.14 9.21 5.78
CA VAL A 69 -6.43 8.52 5.56
C VAL A 69 -6.68 8.25 4.06
N LEU A 70 -6.28 9.17 3.18
CA LEU A 70 -6.38 8.96 1.73
C LEU A 70 -5.40 7.90 1.25
N VAL A 71 -4.14 7.97 1.69
CA VAL A 71 -3.09 6.98 1.36
C VAL A 71 -3.50 5.59 1.83
N ASP A 72 -3.99 5.46 3.07
CA ASP A 72 -4.46 4.18 3.59
C ASP A 72 -5.59 3.60 2.73
N ALA A 73 -6.56 4.44 2.35
CA ALA A 73 -7.68 4.00 1.50
C ALA A 73 -7.25 3.60 0.08
N VAL A 74 -6.23 4.26 -0.49
CA VAL A 74 -5.71 3.98 -1.84
C VAL A 74 -4.95 2.66 -1.86
N PHE A 75 -4.08 2.44 -0.87
CA PHE A 75 -3.15 1.31 -0.87
C PHE A 75 -3.59 0.13 0.01
N HIS A 76 -4.74 0.20 0.66
CA HIS A 76 -5.25 -0.83 1.58
C HIS A 76 -5.24 -2.24 0.95
N GLY A 77 -5.75 -2.39 -0.26
CA GLY A 77 -5.77 -3.67 -0.98
C GLY A 77 -4.36 -4.23 -1.18
N LEU A 78 -3.46 -3.40 -1.73
CA LEU A 78 -2.07 -3.76 -1.97
C LEU A 78 -1.34 -4.17 -0.68
N LEU A 79 -1.53 -3.40 0.40
CA LEU A 79 -0.92 -3.70 1.70
C LEU A 79 -1.43 -5.03 2.26
N THR A 80 -2.72 -5.32 2.08
CA THR A 80 -3.32 -6.60 2.47
C THR A 80 -2.75 -7.76 1.65
N ASP A 81 -2.59 -7.57 0.33
CA ASP A 81 -1.99 -8.58 -0.56
C ASP A 81 -0.53 -8.85 -0.18
N THR A 82 0.23 -7.83 0.22
CA THR A 82 1.60 -8.00 0.73
C THR A 82 1.66 -8.88 1.97
N MET A 83 0.72 -8.73 2.89
CA MET A 83 0.63 -9.63 4.06
C MET A 83 0.29 -11.07 3.66
N ALA A 84 -0.59 -11.26 2.68
CA ALA A 84 -0.93 -12.61 2.17
C ALA A 84 0.29 -13.31 1.54
N VAL A 85 1.16 -12.57 0.83
CA VAL A 85 2.44 -13.08 0.32
C VAL A 85 3.35 -13.54 1.47
N GLY A 86 3.42 -12.79 2.56
CA GLY A 86 4.16 -13.17 3.77
C GLY A 86 3.65 -14.47 4.37
N GLU A 87 2.32 -14.65 4.49
CA GLU A 87 1.74 -15.91 5.00
C GLU A 87 2.06 -17.10 4.09
N GLN A 88 2.03 -16.93 2.78
CA GLN A 88 2.43 -17.97 1.82
C GLN A 88 3.90 -18.36 2.01
N ALA A 89 4.79 -17.38 2.16
CA ALA A 89 6.22 -17.62 2.40
C ALA A 89 6.47 -18.38 3.71
N ARG A 90 5.73 -18.06 4.77
CA ARG A 90 5.80 -18.78 6.07
C ARG A 90 5.40 -20.25 5.94
N ALA A 91 4.53 -20.61 5.00
CA ALA A 91 4.06 -21.98 4.76
C ALA A 91 5.03 -22.83 3.94
N VAL A 92 6.02 -22.23 3.27
CA VAL A 92 7.03 -22.97 2.48
C VAL A 92 7.91 -23.80 3.42
N GLU A 93 8.10 -25.09 3.13
CA GLU A 93 8.88 -26.02 3.97
C GLU A 93 10.37 -25.62 4.03
N ASP A 94 10.97 -25.34 2.88
CA ASP A 94 12.32 -24.80 2.77
C ASP A 94 12.31 -23.32 3.13
N ALA A 95 12.89 -22.98 4.29
CA ALA A 95 12.87 -21.63 4.81
C ALA A 95 13.66 -20.64 3.95
N TRP A 96 14.75 -21.09 3.29
CA TRP A 96 15.53 -20.26 2.38
C TRP A 96 14.73 -19.94 1.11
N ALA A 97 14.09 -20.93 0.51
CA ALA A 97 13.20 -20.73 -0.64
C ALA A 97 12.02 -19.81 -0.26
N GLY A 98 11.45 -19.98 0.94
CA GLY A 98 10.40 -19.08 1.48
C GLY A 98 10.89 -17.64 1.60
N LEU A 99 12.08 -17.41 2.18
CA LEU A 99 12.65 -16.08 2.37
C LEU A 99 12.97 -15.42 1.02
N THR A 100 13.67 -16.11 0.13
CA THR A 100 14.06 -15.56 -1.18
C THR A 100 12.86 -15.22 -2.04
N GLY A 101 11.87 -16.12 -2.13
CA GLY A 101 10.61 -15.86 -2.85
C GLY A 101 9.81 -14.70 -2.28
N TYR A 102 9.80 -14.56 -0.95
CA TYR A 102 9.18 -13.42 -0.26
C TYR A 102 9.84 -12.10 -0.64
N LEU A 103 11.17 -12.03 -0.53
CA LEU A 103 11.94 -10.83 -0.88
C LEU A 103 11.78 -10.45 -2.36
N GLU A 104 11.82 -11.45 -3.28
CA GLU A 104 11.54 -11.21 -4.70
C GLU A 104 10.15 -10.61 -4.94
N SER A 105 9.12 -11.11 -4.26
CA SER A 105 7.76 -10.60 -4.38
C SER A 105 7.63 -9.17 -3.87
N VAL A 106 8.27 -8.84 -2.73
CA VAL A 106 8.31 -7.48 -2.19
C VAL A 106 8.99 -6.53 -3.17
N PHE A 107 10.17 -6.88 -3.70
CA PHE A 107 10.88 -6.03 -4.68
C PHE A 107 10.13 -5.89 -6.00
N ALA A 108 9.46 -6.93 -6.48
CA ALA A 108 8.61 -6.83 -7.65
C ALA A 108 7.48 -5.80 -7.45
N GLY A 109 6.85 -5.79 -6.29
CA GLY A 109 5.84 -4.80 -5.90
C GLY A 109 6.41 -3.38 -5.86
N LEU A 110 7.59 -3.19 -5.24
CA LEU A 110 8.27 -1.89 -5.18
C LEU A 110 8.68 -1.35 -6.57
N ALA A 111 8.98 -2.24 -7.50
CA ALA A 111 9.37 -1.88 -8.87
C ALA A 111 8.18 -1.57 -9.77
N ALA A 112 7.00 -2.11 -9.47
CA ALA A 112 5.81 -2.00 -10.30
C ALA A 112 5.17 -0.61 -10.25
N ASP A 113 5.25 0.08 -9.10
CA ASP A 113 4.53 1.33 -8.86
C ASP A 113 5.32 2.27 -7.94
N ARG A 114 5.48 3.53 -8.38
CA ARG A 114 6.22 4.54 -7.62
C ARG A 114 5.54 4.89 -6.30
N GLY A 115 4.21 5.03 -6.30
CA GLY A 115 3.47 5.36 -5.09
C GLY A 115 3.63 4.26 -4.04
N THR A 116 3.60 3.00 -4.46
CA THR A 116 3.89 1.83 -3.63
C THR A 116 5.31 1.89 -3.06
N ASN A 117 6.30 2.18 -3.90
CA ASN A 117 7.69 2.30 -3.47
C ASN A 117 7.85 3.41 -2.42
N ASP A 118 7.32 4.61 -2.71
CA ASP A 118 7.35 5.74 -1.79
C ASP A 118 6.69 5.39 -0.45
N LEU A 119 5.53 4.71 -0.48
CA LEU A 119 4.81 4.27 0.71
C LEU A 119 5.65 3.32 1.58
N MET A 120 6.23 2.30 0.98
CA MET A 120 6.96 1.25 1.69
C MET A 120 8.35 1.69 2.19
N THR A 121 8.94 2.72 1.57
CA THR A 121 10.30 3.18 1.87
C THR A 121 10.35 4.52 2.63
N THR A 122 9.22 5.19 2.80
CA THR A 122 9.09 6.46 3.52
C THR A 122 8.37 6.24 4.85
N HIS A 123 8.78 6.96 5.87
CA HIS A 123 8.06 6.94 7.14
C HIS A 123 6.85 7.88 7.04
N LEU A 124 5.65 7.31 6.97
CA LEU A 124 4.39 8.05 6.95
C LEU A 124 3.56 7.69 8.20
N GLU A 125 3.42 8.65 9.11
CA GLU A 125 2.61 8.48 10.32
C GLU A 125 1.10 8.47 10.00
N GLY A 126 0.34 7.70 10.80
CA GLY A 126 -1.12 7.66 10.69
C GLY A 126 -1.67 6.80 9.55
N VAL A 127 -0.85 5.92 8.96
CA VAL A 127 -1.29 4.86 8.03
C VAL A 127 -1.21 3.53 8.77
N ASP A 128 -2.32 3.16 9.42
CA ASP A 128 -2.37 2.00 10.33
C ASP A 128 -2.11 0.68 9.59
N THR A 129 -2.62 0.54 8.35
CA THR A 129 -2.36 -0.64 7.53
C THR A 129 -0.89 -0.79 7.19
N LEU A 130 -0.17 0.31 6.91
CA LEU A 130 1.28 0.29 6.66
C LEU A 130 2.07 -0.17 7.89
N GLN A 131 1.70 0.29 9.08
CA GLN A 131 2.32 -0.16 10.34
C GLN A 131 2.12 -1.66 10.53
N SER A 132 0.91 -2.17 10.24
CA SER A 132 0.60 -3.60 10.29
C SER A 132 1.45 -4.41 9.31
N VAL A 133 1.66 -3.91 8.08
CA VAL A 133 2.54 -4.54 7.07
C VAL A 133 3.99 -4.55 7.54
N HIS A 134 4.51 -3.46 8.10
CA HIS A 134 5.88 -3.42 8.61
C HIS A 134 6.10 -4.42 9.76
N ALA A 135 5.14 -4.54 10.68
CA ALA A 135 5.19 -5.54 11.75
C ALA A 135 5.16 -6.96 11.16
N HIS A 136 4.24 -7.24 10.24
CA HIS A 136 4.12 -8.53 9.56
C HIS A 136 5.38 -8.91 8.78
N ASN A 137 5.98 -7.96 8.06
CA ASN A 137 7.24 -8.17 7.33
C ASN A 137 8.36 -8.58 8.31
N ARG A 138 8.51 -7.86 9.43
CA ARG A 138 9.50 -8.18 10.46
C ARG A 138 9.30 -9.59 11.01
N GLU A 139 8.09 -9.95 11.40
CA GLU A 139 7.76 -11.26 11.93
C GLU A 139 8.00 -12.38 10.91
N THR A 140 7.66 -12.13 9.63
CA THR A 140 7.88 -13.09 8.54
C THR A 140 9.36 -13.36 8.33
N ILE A 141 10.18 -12.31 8.25
CA ILE A 141 11.63 -12.41 8.07
C ILE A 141 12.26 -13.12 9.28
N GLU A 142 11.90 -12.72 10.50
CA GLU A 142 12.39 -13.34 11.72
C GLU A 142 12.10 -14.84 11.79
N LEU A 143 10.86 -15.24 11.46
CA LEU A 143 10.46 -16.65 11.42
C LEU A 143 11.29 -17.45 10.40
N LEU A 144 11.42 -16.91 9.18
CA LEU A 144 12.13 -17.58 8.09
C LEU A 144 13.65 -17.67 8.35
N LEU A 145 14.26 -16.63 8.91
CA LEU A 145 15.67 -16.66 9.34
C LEU A 145 15.91 -17.70 10.45
N ARG A 146 15.03 -17.77 11.45
CA ARG A 146 15.12 -18.76 12.53
C ARG A 146 15.04 -20.16 11.96
N ARG A 147 14.02 -20.47 11.15
CA ARG A 147 13.87 -21.78 10.50
C ARG A 147 15.05 -22.11 9.58
N GLY A 148 15.53 -21.13 8.81
CA GLY A 148 16.69 -21.33 7.93
C GLY A 148 17.98 -21.66 8.70
N ARG A 149 18.19 -21.08 9.89
CA ARG A 149 19.30 -21.45 10.78
C ARG A 149 19.14 -22.89 11.29
N ASP A 150 17.93 -23.28 11.69
CA ASP A 150 17.64 -24.65 12.15
C ASP A 150 17.85 -25.68 11.03
N GLN A 151 17.58 -25.29 9.78
CA GLN A 151 17.81 -26.09 8.57
C GLN A 151 19.26 -26.03 8.06
N GLY A 152 20.10 -25.16 8.62
CA GLY A 152 21.49 -24.96 8.18
C GLY A 152 21.64 -24.24 6.85
N THR A 153 20.59 -23.57 6.36
CA THR A 153 20.56 -22.84 5.08
C THR A 153 20.82 -21.34 5.23
N VAL A 154 20.78 -20.82 6.45
CA VAL A 154 21.05 -19.41 6.76
C VAL A 154 22.17 -19.32 7.77
N ARG A 155 23.11 -18.41 7.56
CA ARG A 155 24.21 -18.12 8.48
C ARG A 155 23.68 -17.64 9.83
N ALA A 156 24.34 -18.03 10.91
CA ALA A 156 23.92 -17.70 12.28
C ALA A 156 24.03 -16.21 12.62
N ASP A 157 24.91 -15.48 11.92
CA ASP A 157 25.21 -14.06 12.16
C ASP A 157 24.25 -13.09 11.44
N VAL A 158 23.45 -13.56 10.46
CA VAL A 158 22.47 -12.71 9.77
C VAL A 158 21.30 -12.40 10.69
N THR A 159 20.97 -11.13 10.86
CA THR A 159 19.87 -10.66 11.71
C THR A 159 18.66 -10.21 10.90
N THR A 160 17.51 -10.08 11.55
CA THR A 160 16.30 -9.49 10.93
C THR A 160 16.55 -8.03 10.53
N GLU A 161 17.32 -7.30 11.32
CA GLU A 161 17.71 -5.91 11.09
C GLU A 161 18.57 -5.79 9.82
N ASP A 162 19.49 -6.71 9.55
CA ASP A 162 20.30 -6.72 8.33
C ASP A 162 19.42 -6.84 7.10
N VAL A 163 18.45 -7.76 7.13
CA VAL A 163 17.52 -7.96 6.00
C VAL A 163 16.61 -6.75 5.82
N LEU A 164 16.06 -6.19 6.89
CA LEU A 164 15.21 -5.00 6.82
C LEU A 164 15.98 -3.78 6.32
N PHE A 165 17.23 -3.61 6.76
CA PHE A 165 18.11 -2.53 6.27
C PHE A 165 18.39 -2.69 4.78
N ALA A 166 18.71 -3.90 4.34
CA ALA A 166 18.92 -4.21 2.92
C ALA A 166 17.67 -3.95 2.07
N LEU A 167 16.49 -4.36 2.56
CA LEU A 167 15.20 -4.05 1.93
C LEU A 167 15.00 -2.54 1.76
N ALA A 168 15.22 -1.77 2.82
CA ALA A 168 15.05 -0.32 2.78
C ALA A 168 16.06 0.33 1.81
N ALA A 169 17.33 -0.08 1.85
CA ALA A 169 18.39 0.48 1.01
C ALA A 169 18.16 0.17 -0.47
N LEU A 170 17.88 -1.09 -0.82
CA LEU A 170 17.61 -1.49 -2.20
C LEU A 170 16.27 -0.94 -2.69
N GLY A 171 15.21 -0.95 -1.86
CA GLY A 171 13.91 -0.39 -2.20
C GLY A 171 14.00 1.07 -2.64
N ARG A 172 14.80 1.89 -1.95
CA ARG A 172 15.05 3.28 -2.36
C ARG A 172 15.81 3.42 -3.68
N ALA A 173 16.61 2.42 -4.06
CA ALA A 173 17.35 2.42 -5.32
C ALA A 173 16.52 1.91 -6.51
N VAL A 174 15.45 1.16 -6.28
CA VAL A 174 14.63 0.52 -7.32
C VAL A 174 14.13 1.49 -8.39
N PRO A 175 13.54 2.67 -8.07
CA PRO A 175 13.07 3.60 -9.09
C PRO A 175 14.20 4.11 -10.00
N SER A 176 15.38 4.37 -9.44
CA SER A 176 16.55 4.80 -10.21
C SER A 176 17.11 3.68 -11.08
N LEU A 177 17.12 2.45 -10.59
CA LEU A 177 17.54 1.27 -11.34
C LEU A 177 16.59 0.97 -12.50
N ALA A 178 15.29 1.01 -12.26
CA ALA A 178 14.27 0.78 -13.28
C ALA A 178 14.33 1.84 -14.39
N ALA A 179 14.54 3.11 -14.03
CA ALA A 179 14.68 4.21 -14.99
C ALA A 179 15.99 4.14 -15.81
N ALA A 180 17.07 3.62 -15.21
CA ALA A 180 18.40 3.61 -15.84
C ALA A 180 18.67 2.38 -16.72
N ALA A 181 18.03 1.23 -16.45
CA ALA A 181 18.37 -0.04 -17.09
C ALA A 181 17.14 -0.82 -17.59
N ALA A 182 16.36 -1.40 -16.68
CA ALA A 182 15.18 -2.21 -17.00
C ALA A 182 14.27 -2.31 -15.76
N PRO A 183 12.96 -2.61 -15.92
CA PRO A 183 12.03 -2.74 -14.80
C PRO A 183 12.44 -3.80 -13.77
N ASP A 184 13.19 -4.81 -14.17
CA ASP A 184 13.67 -5.93 -13.35
C ASP A 184 15.15 -5.82 -12.96
N ALA A 185 15.80 -4.67 -13.18
CA ALA A 185 17.22 -4.43 -12.85
C ALA A 185 17.56 -4.66 -11.36
N TRP A 186 16.57 -4.61 -10.48
CA TRP A 186 16.70 -4.90 -9.05
C TRP A 186 17.02 -6.37 -8.74
N ARG A 187 16.70 -7.32 -9.65
CA ARG A 187 16.92 -8.77 -9.43
C ARG A 187 18.39 -9.11 -9.19
N ARG A 188 19.30 -8.49 -9.96
CA ARG A 188 20.72 -8.76 -9.82
C ARG A 188 21.30 -8.29 -8.49
N PRO A 189 21.09 -7.04 -8.02
CA PRO A 189 21.48 -6.63 -6.67
C PRO A 189 20.88 -7.48 -5.57
N LEU A 190 19.61 -7.89 -5.70
CA LEU A 190 18.99 -8.79 -4.73
C LEU A 190 19.67 -10.15 -4.70
N ALA A 191 19.93 -10.77 -5.86
CA ALA A 191 20.64 -12.06 -5.93
C ALA A 191 22.03 -11.98 -5.28
N LEU A 192 22.79 -10.91 -5.56
CA LEU A 192 24.12 -10.69 -4.95
C LEU A 192 24.07 -10.48 -3.43
N LEU A 193 22.93 -10.04 -2.90
CA LEU A 193 22.74 -9.91 -1.45
C LEU A 193 22.41 -11.23 -0.78
N LEU A 194 21.80 -12.16 -1.54
CA LEU A 194 21.34 -13.46 -1.05
C LEU A 194 22.38 -14.57 -1.23
N ASP A 195 23.45 -14.34 -2.03
CA ASP A 195 24.60 -15.27 -2.17
C ASP A 195 25.53 -15.19 -0.95
#